data_7bbb70fd5b813e6248b470b31259abff
#
_entry.id   7bbb70fd5b813e6248b470b31259abff
#
_cell.length_a   1.000
_cell.length_b   1.000
_cell.length_c   1.000
_cell.angle_alpha   90.00
_cell.angle_beta   90.00
_cell.angle_gamma   90.00
#
_symmetry.space_group_name_H-M   'P 1'
#
loop_
_entity.id
_entity.type
_entity.pdbx_description
1 polymer ?
#
loop_
_entity_poly.entity_id
_entity_poly.type
_entity_poly.pdbx_seq_one_letter_code
_entity_poly.pdbx_strand_id
1 'polypeptide(L)'
;DGVQNDLDISTRQVLKTEEKKAIALKCDALIQTGEIIYLDNSTTAWFIANKIASRKLTVVTNSLEIANILSSSQTIHLFLIGGEYSHRTKSFEGSSTHRSLKQYFFDKAFISCRSVDIEFGITDTSDTSAVIHHLALSHAKQKYLVVDHSKLDKVSFTSVAPLPELDGIVMDTEFSPEWKDFLDRNNIRYY
;
A
#
# COMPACT_ATOMS: atom_id res chain seq x y z
N ASP A 1 18.77 2.48 17.92
CA ASP A 1 17.83 1.62 18.59
C ASP A 1 17.28 0.57 17.67
N GLY A 2 17.60 -0.64 18.00
CA GLY A 2 16.97 -1.88 17.65
C GLY A 2 16.56 -2.14 16.20
N VAL A 3 17.15 -3.16 15.63
CA VAL A 3 16.57 -3.90 14.51
C VAL A 3 15.06 -4.02 14.78
N GLN A 4 14.23 -3.27 14.03
CA GLN A 4 12.80 -3.50 14.07
C GLN A 4 12.58 -4.93 13.60
N ASN A 5 12.20 -5.82 14.53
CA ASN A 5 11.83 -7.17 14.19
C ASN A 5 10.75 -7.11 13.12
N ASP A 6 11.01 -7.76 12.02
CA ASP A 6 10.07 -7.87 10.92
C ASP A 6 8.95 -8.83 11.33
N LEU A 7 7.94 -8.26 11.98
CA LEU A 7 6.80 -9.01 12.51
C LEU A 7 6.01 -9.63 11.37
N ASP A 8 5.44 -10.82 11.62
CA ASP A 8 4.55 -11.43 10.64
C ASP A 8 3.26 -10.61 10.47
N ILE A 9 2.54 -10.87 9.37
CA ILE A 9 1.35 -10.09 9.03
C ILE A 9 0.23 -10.26 10.06
N SER A 10 0.10 -11.42 10.69
CA SER A 10 -0.94 -11.67 11.70
C SER A 10 -0.75 -10.76 12.91
N THR A 11 0.49 -10.63 13.37
CA THR A 11 0.85 -9.71 14.44
C THR A 11 0.60 -8.26 14.02
N ARG A 12 1.00 -7.88 12.80
CA ARG A 12 0.81 -6.52 12.29
C ARG A 12 -0.66 -6.14 12.12
N GLN A 13 -1.55 -7.11 11.85
CA GLN A 13 -2.99 -6.84 11.73
C GLN A 13 -3.62 -6.30 13.02
N VAL A 14 -3.10 -6.66 14.18
CA VAL A 14 -3.63 -6.17 15.46
C VAL A 14 -2.97 -4.90 15.98
N LEU A 15 -1.86 -4.46 15.33
CA LEU A 15 -1.18 -3.23 15.69
C LEU A 15 -1.81 -2.05 14.94
N LYS A 16 -1.97 -0.91 15.65
CA LYS A 16 -2.46 0.33 15.03
C LYS A 16 -3.81 0.17 14.32
N THR A 17 -4.72 -0.63 14.89
CA THR A 17 -6.02 -0.94 14.27
C THR A 17 -6.84 0.32 13.99
N GLU A 18 -6.97 1.22 14.96
CA GLU A 18 -7.78 2.43 14.80
C GLU A 18 -7.18 3.38 13.74
N GLU A 19 -5.86 3.50 13.72
CA GLU A 19 -5.14 4.28 12.72
C GLU A 19 -5.38 3.74 11.30
N LYS A 20 -5.30 2.42 11.12
CA LYS A 20 -5.52 1.77 9.82
C LYS A 20 -6.97 1.85 9.36
N LYS A 21 -7.92 1.77 10.29
CA LYS A 21 -9.35 1.99 9.98
C LYS A 21 -9.60 3.42 9.49
N ALA A 22 -8.97 4.41 10.14
CA ALA A 22 -9.08 5.80 9.72
C ALA A 22 -8.53 6.02 8.30
N ILE A 23 -7.39 5.41 8.00
CA ILE A 23 -6.79 5.44 6.66
C ILE A 23 -7.72 4.77 5.64
N ALA A 24 -8.28 3.61 5.96
CA ALA A 24 -9.19 2.90 5.07
C ALA A 24 -10.44 3.72 4.73
N LEU A 25 -10.99 4.45 5.69
CA LEU A 25 -12.13 5.33 5.47
C LEU A 25 -11.79 6.46 4.48
N LYS A 26 -10.62 7.06 4.62
CA LYS A 26 -10.13 8.09 3.70
C LYS A 26 -9.90 7.54 2.30
N CYS A 27 -9.31 6.35 2.18
CA CYS A 27 -9.07 5.70 0.89
C CYS A 27 -10.39 5.35 0.18
N ASP A 28 -11.38 4.86 0.92
CA ASP A 28 -12.70 4.57 0.37
C ASP A 28 -13.32 5.81 -0.30
N ALA A 29 -13.16 6.97 0.31
CA ALA A 29 -13.64 8.24 -0.25
C ALA A 29 -12.89 8.67 -1.51
N LEU A 30 -11.65 8.23 -1.69
CA LEU A 30 -10.84 8.54 -2.87
C LEU A 30 -11.15 7.63 -4.07
N ILE A 31 -11.72 6.45 -3.83
CA ILE A 31 -11.98 5.44 -4.86
C ILE A 31 -13.34 5.67 -5.50
N GLN A 32 -13.38 5.65 -6.82
CA GLN A 32 -14.63 5.79 -7.58
C GLN A 32 -15.13 4.42 -8.05
N THR A 33 -16.46 4.28 -8.12
CA THR A 33 -17.11 3.06 -8.61
C THR A 33 -16.62 2.71 -10.02
N GLY A 34 -16.27 1.44 -10.23
CA GLY A 34 -15.80 0.95 -11.52
C GLY A 34 -14.32 1.07 -11.76
N GLU A 35 -13.57 1.71 -10.86
CA GLU A 35 -12.11 1.82 -11.01
C GLU A 35 -11.38 0.49 -10.85
N ILE A 36 -10.21 0.42 -11.46
CA ILE A 36 -9.24 -0.67 -11.30
C ILE A 36 -8.20 -0.20 -10.29
N ILE A 37 -8.11 -0.88 -9.17
CA ILE A 37 -7.17 -0.52 -8.10
C ILE A 37 -6.22 -1.67 -7.79
N TYR A 38 -5.00 -1.31 -7.41
CA TYR A 38 -4.03 -2.23 -6.82
C TYR A 38 -3.98 -2.03 -5.31
N LEU A 39 -4.05 -3.12 -4.57
CA LEU A 39 -3.83 -3.17 -3.13
C LEU A 39 -2.62 -4.06 -2.85
N ASP A 40 -1.66 -3.54 -2.10
CA ASP A 40 -0.47 -4.29 -1.74
C ASP A 40 -0.76 -5.33 -0.63
N ASN A 41 0.29 -5.96 -0.13
CA ASN A 41 0.19 -6.98 0.91
C ASN A 41 0.27 -6.43 2.34
N SER A 42 0.12 -5.13 2.52
CA SER A 42 0.19 -4.51 3.84
C SER A 42 -1.06 -4.76 4.67
N THR A 43 -0.91 -4.62 5.99
CA THR A 43 -2.07 -4.66 6.89
C THR A 43 -2.96 -3.43 6.71
N THR A 44 -2.40 -2.30 6.33
CA THR A 44 -3.19 -1.11 5.98
C THR A 44 -4.09 -1.40 4.79
N ALA A 45 -3.57 -2.04 3.73
CA ALA A 45 -4.36 -2.46 2.57
C ALA A 45 -5.42 -3.51 2.94
N TRP A 46 -5.15 -4.37 3.91
CA TRP A 46 -6.13 -5.33 4.43
C TRP A 46 -7.37 -4.60 5.00
N PHE A 47 -7.16 -3.51 5.75
CA PHE A 47 -8.26 -2.67 6.25
C PHE A 47 -9.00 -1.96 5.10
N ILE A 48 -8.29 -1.51 4.07
CA ILE A 48 -8.91 -0.94 2.87
C ILE A 48 -9.82 -1.99 2.21
N ALA A 49 -9.32 -3.22 2.01
CA ALA A 49 -10.09 -4.31 1.39
C ALA A 49 -11.38 -4.61 2.15
N ASN A 50 -11.32 -4.66 3.48
CA ASN A 50 -12.51 -4.84 4.31
C ASN A 50 -13.52 -3.71 4.10
N LYS A 51 -13.05 -2.47 3.99
CA LYS A 51 -13.92 -1.30 3.82
C LYS A 51 -14.62 -1.28 2.47
N ILE A 52 -13.95 -1.68 1.39
CA ILE A 52 -14.46 -1.60 0.02
C ILE A 52 -15.15 -2.88 -0.47
N ALA A 53 -15.23 -3.93 0.34
CA ALA A 53 -15.63 -5.28 -0.10
C ALA A 53 -17.03 -5.35 -0.74
N SER A 54 -17.91 -4.42 -0.44
CA SER A 54 -19.27 -4.35 -1.03
C SER A 54 -19.37 -3.42 -2.24
N ARG A 55 -18.29 -2.76 -2.62
CA ARG A 55 -18.29 -1.82 -3.75
C ARG A 55 -18.09 -2.55 -5.08
N LYS A 56 -18.45 -1.87 -6.17
CA LYS A 56 -18.26 -2.37 -7.54
C LYS A 56 -16.92 -1.85 -8.07
N LEU A 57 -15.90 -2.71 -8.06
CA LEU A 57 -14.51 -2.38 -8.42
C LEU A 57 -13.83 -3.58 -9.07
N THR A 58 -12.73 -3.32 -9.76
CA THR A 58 -11.72 -4.33 -10.07
C THR A 58 -10.56 -4.15 -9.11
N VAL A 59 -10.14 -5.21 -8.44
CA VAL A 59 -9.02 -5.20 -7.50
C VAL A 59 -7.96 -6.19 -7.93
N VAL A 60 -6.73 -5.70 -8.04
CA VAL A 60 -5.54 -6.51 -8.30
C VAL A 60 -4.69 -6.49 -7.02
N THR A 61 -4.27 -7.66 -6.57
CA THR A 61 -3.44 -7.80 -5.36
C THR A 61 -2.56 -9.04 -5.44
N ASN A 62 -1.44 -9.03 -4.72
CA ASN A 62 -0.64 -10.23 -4.48
C ASN A 62 -0.83 -10.80 -3.06
N SER A 63 -1.77 -10.28 -2.31
CA SER A 63 -2.08 -10.70 -0.94
C SER A 63 -3.13 -11.80 -0.92
N LEU A 64 -2.80 -12.97 -0.33
CA LEU A 64 -3.77 -14.03 -0.12
C LEU A 64 -4.83 -13.62 0.91
N GLU A 65 -4.45 -12.89 1.94
CA GLU A 65 -5.38 -12.39 2.96
C GLU A 65 -6.44 -11.46 2.36
N ILE A 66 -6.03 -10.53 1.49
CA ILE A 66 -6.95 -9.64 0.78
C ILE A 66 -7.82 -10.43 -0.20
N ALA A 67 -7.24 -11.37 -0.93
CA ALA A 67 -8.00 -12.23 -1.84
C ALA A 67 -9.07 -13.03 -1.09
N ASN A 68 -8.77 -13.53 0.10
CA ASN A 68 -9.75 -14.26 0.93
C ASN A 68 -10.94 -13.35 1.32
N ILE A 69 -10.69 -12.09 1.68
CA ILE A 69 -11.76 -11.15 1.99
C ILE A 69 -12.62 -10.90 0.76
N LEU A 70 -12.00 -10.58 -0.36
CA LEU A 70 -12.68 -10.12 -1.57
C LEU A 70 -13.29 -11.26 -2.39
N SER A 71 -12.83 -12.49 -2.20
CA SER A 71 -13.35 -13.68 -2.91
C SER A 71 -14.82 -13.96 -2.60
N SER A 72 -15.30 -13.55 -1.45
CA SER A 72 -16.72 -13.67 -1.08
C SER A 72 -17.58 -12.51 -1.58
N SER A 73 -16.97 -11.46 -2.11
CA SER A 73 -17.70 -10.33 -2.69
C SER A 73 -18.28 -10.69 -4.05
N GLN A 74 -19.53 -10.34 -4.29
CA GLN A 74 -20.21 -10.54 -5.58
C GLN A 74 -20.02 -9.38 -6.55
N THR A 75 -19.44 -8.28 -6.08
CA THR A 75 -19.33 -7.03 -6.83
C THR A 75 -17.90 -6.64 -7.17
N ILE A 76 -16.92 -7.29 -6.53
CA ILE A 76 -15.49 -7.09 -6.81
C ILE A 76 -15.03 -8.09 -7.89
N HIS A 77 -14.48 -7.57 -8.98
CA HIS A 77 -13.74 -8.37 -9.95
C HIS A 77 -12.29 -8.50 -9.44
N LEU A 78 -11.95 -9.67 -8.92
CA LEU A 78 -10.69 -9.90 -8.22
C LEU A 78 -9.65 -10.57 -9.12
N PHE A 79 -8.44 -9.99 -9.19
CA PHE A 79 -7.26 -10.59 -9.79
C PHE A 79 -6.19 -10.81 -8.73
N LEU A 80 -5.86 -12.05 -8.46
CA LEU A 80 -4.78 -12.42 -7.55
C LEU A 80 -3.50 -12.69 -8.34
N ILE A 81 -2.47 -11.89 -8.10
CA ILE A 81 -1.14 -12.10 -8.69
C ILE A 81 -0.44 -13.20 -7.90
N GLY A 82 -0.14 -14.30 -8.58
CA GLY A 82 0.54 -15.44 -7.99
C GLY A 82 2.06 -15.29 -7.97
N GLY A 83 2.71 -16.35 -7.53
CA GLY A 83 4.17 -16.45 -7.42
C GLY A 83 4.57 -17.39 -6.29
N GLU A 84 5.74 -17.18 -5.71
CA GLU A 84 6.18 -17.89 -4.53
C GLU A 84 5.44 -17.39 -3.29
N TYR A 85 4.84 -18.29 -2.52
CA TYR A 85 4.11 -17.92 -1.32
C TYR A 85 5.03 -17.65 -0.14
N SER A 86 4.88 -16.46 0.46
CA SER A 86 5.54 -16.11 1.70
C SER A 86 4.61 -16.35 2.88
N HIS A 87 4.98 -17.28 3.76
CA HIS A 87 4.21 -17.57 4.97
C HIS A 87 4.20 -16.39 5.95
N ARG A 88 5.26 -15.60 5.96
CA ARG A 88 5.41 -14.43 6.84
C ARG A 88 4.45 -13.30 6.47
N THR A 89 4.31 -13.02 5.18
CA THR A 89 3.47 -11.94 4.67
C THR A 89 2.11 -12.41 4.16
N LYS A 90 1.92 -13.74 4.05
CA LYS A 90 0.72 -14.35 3.46
C LYS A 90 0.39 -13.78 2.09
N SER A 91 1.42 -13.63 1.28
CA SER A 91 1.34 -13.05 -0.05
C SER A 91 2.30 -13.73 -1.01
N PHE A 92 2.15 -13.42 -2.28
CA PHE A 92 3.00 -13.96 -3.34
C PHE A 92 4.08 -12.96 -3.72
N GLU A 93 5.29 -13.46 -3.94
CA GLU A 93 6.45 -12.64 -4.25
C GLU A 93 7.43 -13.37 -5.15
N GLY A 94 8.51 -12.69 -5.55
CA GLY A 94 9.55 -13.24 -6.39
C GLY A 94 9.38 -12.88 -7.86
N SER A 95 10.24 -13.47 -8.70
CA SER A 95 10.36 -13.07 -10.11
C SER A 95 9.10 -13.32 -10.94
N SER A 96 8.35 -14.39 -10.67
CA SER A 96 7.10 -14.66 -11.38
C SER A 96 6.01 -13.65 -11.02
N THR A 97 5.96 -13.21 -9.76
CA THR A 97 5.07 -12.14 -9.32
C THR A 97 5.41 -10.82 -10.04
N HIS A 98 6.69 -10.50 -10.13
CA HIS A 98 7.15 -9.30 -10.85
C HIS A 98 6.73 -9.32 -12.32
N ARG A 99 6.93 -10.45 -13.00
CA ARG A 99 6.53 -10.59 -14.41
C ARG A 99 5.03 -10.45 -14.61
N SER A 100 4.24 -11.08 -13.75
CA SER A 100 2.78 -11.00 -13.83
C SER A 100 2.26 -9.60 -13.57
N LEU A 101 2.80 -8.93 -12.57
CA LEU A 101 2.38 -7.57 -12.19
C LEU A 101 2.59 -6.57 -13.33
N LYS A 102 3.66 -6.73 -14.10
CA LYS A 102 3.97 -5.87 -15.25
C LYS A 102 2.92 -5.90 -16.37
N GLN A 103 2.04 -6.89 -16.37
CA GLN A 103 1.01 -7.03 -17.38
C GLN A 103 -0.23 -6.17 -17.10
N TYR A 104 -0.36 -5.60 -15.93
CA TYR A 104 -1.56 -4.90 -15.49
C TYR A 104 -1.31 -3.42 -15.28
N PHE A 105 -2.36 -2.63 -15.51
CA PHE A 105 -2.37 -1.18 -15.29
C PHE A 105 -3.55 -0.81 -14.39
N PHE A 106 -3.37 0.21 -13.56
CA PHE A 106 -4.33 0.57 -12.53
C PHE A 106 -4.75 2.04 -12.65
N ASP A 107 -6.01 2.34 -12.32
CA ASP A 107 -6.43 3.72 -12.12
C ASP A 107 -5.77 4.29 -10.87
N LYS A 108 -5.72 3.51 -9.79
CA LYS A 108 -5.07 3.87 -8.53
C LYS A 108 -4.29 2.68 -7.96
N ALA A 109 -3.12 2.95 -7.44
CA ALA A 109 -2.37 2.00 -6.63
C ALA A 109 -2.26 2.53 -5.21
N PHE A 110 -2.56 1.67 -4.25
CA PHE A 110 -2.39 1.94 -2.82
C PHE A 110 -1.31 1.03 -2.30
N ILE A 111 -0.18 1.63 -1.91
CA ILE A 111 0.91 0.90 -1.30
C ILE A 111 1.22 1.47 0.08
N SER A 112 1.70 0.63 0.97
CA SER A 112 2.30 1.04 2.22
C SER A 112 3.82 0.84 2.15
N CYS A 113 4.49 1.11 3.25
CA CYS A 113 5.93 0.93 3.34
C CYS A 113 6.34 0.72 4.80
N ARG A 114 7.60 0.36 5.01
CA ARG A 114 8.17 0.29 6.36
C ARG A 114 8.47 1.67 6.93
N SER A 115 9.00 2.55 6.08
CA SER A 115 9.41 3.89 6.52
C SER A 115 9.29 4.89 5.38
N VAL A 116 9.08 6.15 5.71
CA VAL A 116 9.04 7.25 4.77
C VAL A 116 9.69 8.49 5.36
N ASP A 117 10.52 9.13 4.55
CA ASP A 117 11.34 10.26 4.94
C ASP A 117 11.32 11.33 3.84
N ILE A 118 11.36 12.59 4.23
CA ILE A 118 11.32 13.70 3.27
C ILE A 118 12.52 13.65 2.32
N GLU A 119 13.71 13.38 2.84
CA GLU A 119 14.94 13.37 2.04
C GLU A 119 15.08 12.06 1.26
N PHE A 120 14.90 10.92 1.92
CA PHE A 120 15.20 9.60 1.35
C PHE A 120 13.99 8.89 0.74
N GLY A 121 12.80 9.44 0.89
CA GLY A 121 11.59 8.90 0.26
C GLY A 121 11.05 7.66 0.94
N ILE A 122 10.45 6.78 0.13
CA ILE A 122 9.78 5.56 0.57
C ILE A 122 10.78 4.42 0.61
N THR A 123 10.86 3.73 1.75
CA THR A 123 11.79 2.60 1.94
C THR A 123 11.11 1.38 2.56
N ASP A 124 11.63 0.20 2.22
CA ASP A 124 11.19 -1.09 2.72
C ASP A 124 12.35 -1.90 3.31
N THR A 125 12.01 -3.02 3.96
CA THR A 125 13.00 -3.90 4.60
C THR A 125 13.62 -4.91 3.66
N SER A 126 13.02 -5.18 2.48
CA SER A 126 13.52 -6.16 1.52
C SER A 126 13.43 -5.66 0.08
N ASP A 127 14.37 -6.11 -0.75
CA ASP A 127 14.36 -5.84 -2.19
C ASP A 127 13.10 -6.38 -2.87
N THR A 128 12.64 -7.55 -2.47
CA THR A 128 11.44 -8.17 -3.03
C THR A 128 10.21 -7.29 -2.85
N SER A 129 9.98 -6.78 -1.65
CA SER A 129 8.89 -5.84 -1.38
C SER A 129 9.07 -4.53 -2.14
N ALA A 130 10.28 -3.99 -2.16
CA ALA A 130 10.56 -2.73 -2.84
C ALA A 130 10.29 -2.81 -4.34
N VAL A 131 10.67 -3.90 -5.00
CA VAL A 131 10.43 -4.10 -6.44
C VAL A 131 8.94 -4.18 -6.73
N ILE A 132 8.17 -4.93 -5.94
CA ILE A 132 6.72 -5.06 -6.11
C ILE A 132 6.03 -3.70 -5.96
N HIS A 133 6.37 -2.95 -4.90
CA HIS A 133 5.81 -1.62 -4.67
C HIS A 133 6.16 -0.64 -5.78
N HIS A 134 7.41 -0.65 -6.23
CA HIS A 134 7.86 0.20 -7.35
C HIS A 134 7.09 -0.11 -8.64
N LEU A 135 6.95 -1.40 -8.98
CA LEU A 135 6.21 -1.82 -10.17
C LEU A 135 4.73 -1.40 -10.11
N ALA A 136 4.09 -1.61 -8.96
CA ALA A 136 2.69 -1.22 -8.80
C ALA A 136 2.49 0.28 -8.99
N LEU A 137 3.34 1.10 -8.37
CA LEU A 137 3.29 2.54 -8.53
C LEU A 137 3.51 2.95 -9.98
N SER A 138 4.52 2.38 -10.65
CA SER A 138 4.85 2.76 -12.03
C SER A 138 3.76 2.38 -13.05
N HIS A 139 2.86 1.46 -12.69
CA HIS A 139 1.74 1.04 -13.54
C HIS A 139 0.39 1.68 -13.16
N ALA A 140 0.40 2.63 -12.25
CA ALA A 140 -0.82 3.33 -11.82
C ALA A 140 -0.89 4.74 -12.40
N LYS A 141 -2.10 5.17 -12.77
CA LYS A 141 -2.35 6.56 -13.16
C LYS A 141 -2.25 7.51 -11.98
N GLN A 142 -2.76 7.08 -10.82
CA GLN A 142 -2.64 7.81 -9.55
C GLN A 142 -1.99 6.92 -8.51
N LYS A 143 -0.98 7.47 -7.83
CA LYS A 143 -0.07 6.73 -6.96
C LYS A 143 -0.23 7.24 -5.53
N TYR A 144 -0.70 6.35 -4.64
CA TYR A 144 -0.97 6.68 -3.25
C TYR A 144 -0.11 5.85 -2.30
N LEU A 145 0.52 6.55 -1.36
CA LEU A 145 1.14 5.94 -0.19
C LEU A 145 0.14 5.99 0.97
N VAL A 146 -0.08 4.86 1.64
CA VAL A 146 -0.98 4.75 2.79
C VAL A 146 -0.17 4.29 4.00
N VAL A 147 -0.04 5.15 4.99
CA VAL A 147 0.82 4.92 6.15
C VAL A 147 0.21 5.48 7.42
N ASP A 148 0.39 4.80 8.53
CA ASP A 148 0.14 5.40 9.83
C ASP A 148 1.33 6.29 10.23
N HIS A 149 1.10 7.21 11.17
CA HIS A 149 2.08 8.22 11.55
C HIS A 149 3.40 7.66 12.09
N SER A 150 3.41 6.42 12.56
CA SER A 150 4.63 5.78 13.09
C SER A 150 5.69 5.49 12.03
N LYS A 151 5.32 5.58 10.75
CA LYS A 151 6.22 5.31 9.62
C LYS A 151 7.03 6.53 9.17
N LEU A 152 6.64 7.72 9.61
CA LEU A 152 7.25 8.97 9.18
C LEU A 152 8.62 9.21 9.84
N ASP A 153 9.48 9.94 9.12
CA ASP A 153 10.80 10.37 9.59
C ASP A 153 11.73 9.21 9.95
N LYS A 154 11.60 8.13 9.20
CA LYS A 154 12.41 6.92 9.34
C LYS A 154 12.88 6.44 7.98
N VAL A 155 14.00 5.71 7.98
CA VAL A 155 14.59 5.12 6.78
C VAL A 155 14.83 3.64 7.02
N SER A 156 14.39 2.80 6.07
CA SER A 156 14.61 1.35 6.09
C SER A 156 15.68 0.95 5.08
N PHE A 157 15.89 -0.34 4.89
CA PHE A 157 17.05 -0.88 4.19
C PHE A 157 17.13 -0.52 2.71
N THR A 158 16.01 -0.55 1.98
CA THR A 158 16.04 -0.42 0.52
C THR A 158 14.99 0.57 -0.01
N SER A 159 15.35 1.29 -1.07
CA SER A 159 14.50 2.32 -1.67
C SER A 159 13.38 1.72 -2.52
N VAL A 160 12.18 2.28 -2.38
CA VAL A 160 11.02 1.99 -3.24
C VAL A 160 10.88 3.05 -4.31
N ALA A 161 10.73 4.30 -3.91
CA ALA A 161 10.52 5.45 -4.78
C ALA A 161 10.76 6.76 -4.04
N PRO A 162 11.16 7.83 -4.75
CA PRO A 162 11.18 9.17 -4.18
C PRO A 162 9.76 9.69 -4.00
N LEU A 163 9.55 10.53 -2.98
CA LEU A 163 8.22 11.08 -2.66
C LEU A 163 7.55 11.84 -3.81
N PRO A 164 8.27 12.65 -4.61
CA PRO A 164 7.62 13.38 -5.70
C PRO A 164 6.95 12.55 -6.78
N GLU A 165 7.18 11.24 -6.82
CA GLU A 165 6.44 10.34 -7.72
C GLU A 165 5.00 10.11 -7.27
N LEU A 166 4.65 10.40 -6.01
CA LEU A 166 3.31 10.20 -5.48
C LEU A 166 2.34 11.30 -5.94
N ASP A 167 1.09 10.91 -6.17
CA ASP A 167 -0.04 11.83 -6.32
C ASP A 167 -0.64 12.20 -4.97
N GLY A 168 -0.61 11.28 -4.03
CA GLY A 168 -1.16 11.50 -2.69
C GLY A 168 -0.56 10.60 -1.62
N ILE A 169 -0.70 11.07 -0.38
CA ILE A 169 -0.34 10.31 0.81
C ILE A 169 -1.51 10.38 1.80
N VAL A 170 -1.92 9.23 2.31
CA VAL A 170 -3.04 9.09 3.24
C VAL A 170 -2.51 8.63 4.59
N MET A 171 -2.82 9.36 5.63
CA MET A 171 -2.34 9.10 6.99
C MET A 171 -3.49 9.21 7.99
N ASP A 172 -3.31 8.63 9.16
CA ASP A 172 -4.31 8.62 10.23
C ASP A 172 -4.45 9.96 10.96
N THR A 173 -3.35 10.72 11.05
CA THR A 173 -3.30 12.01 11.75
C THR A 173 -2.91 13.14 10.82
N GLU A 174 -2.97 14.37 11.30
CA GLU A 174 -2.45 15.51 10.53
C GLU A 174 -0.93 15.44 10.37
N PHE A 175 -0.46 15.91 9.22
CA PHE A 175 0.97 16.08 8.97
C PHE A 175 1.52 17.29 9.73
N SER A 176 2.78 17.20 10.14
CA SER A 176 3.50 18.34 10.71
C SER A 176 3.63 19.49 9.69
N PRO A 177 3.87 20.73 10.15
CA PRO A 177 4.10 21.86 9.24
C PRO A 177 5.23 21.61 8.22
N GLU A 178 6.31 20.95 8.63
CA GLU A 178 7.43 20.59 7.75
C GLU A 178 6.97 19.65 6.63
N TRP A 179 6.21 18.61 6.95
CA TRP A 179 5.65 17.70 5.98
C TRP A 179 4.66 18.38 5.05
N LYS A 180 3.75 19.20 5.58
CA LYS A 180 2.77 19.95 4.76
C LYS A 180 3.47 20.85 3.76
N ASP A 181 4.50 21.56 4.17
CA ASP A 181 5.28 22.44 3.31
C ASP A 181 5.95 21.66 2.17
N PHE A 182 6.57 20.53 2.48
CA PHE A 182 7.17 19.65 1.48
C PHE A 182 6.14 19.12 0.48
N LEU A 183 5.01 18.60 0.98
CA LEU A 183 3.95 18.04 0.14
C LEU A 183 3.33 19.11 -0.77
N ASP A 184 3.09 20.31 -0.24
CA ASP A 184 2.55 21.42 -1.01
C ASP A 184 3.51 21.84 -2.13
N ARG A 185 4.79 21.96 -1.82
CA ARG A 185 5.82 22.34 -2.81
C ARG A 185 6.00 21.32 -3.93
N ASN A 186 5.69 20.06 -3.67
CA ASN A 186 5.82 18.97 -4.65
C ASN A 186 4.49 18.56 -5.28
N ASN A 187 3.42 19.32 -5.04
CA ASN A 187 2.07 19.03 -5.55
C ASN A 187 1.57 17.64 -5.18
N ILE A 188 1.92 17.15 -4.01
CA ILE A 188 1.45 15.88 -3.46
C ILE A 188 0.25 16.20 -2.56
N ARG A 189 -0.91 15.64 -2.88
CA ARG A 189 -2.10 15.77 -2.04
C ARG A 189 -1.93 14.95 -0.76
N TYR A 190 -2.50 15.42 0.33
CA TYR A 190 -2.45 14.70 1.60
C TYR A 190 -3.82 14.70 2.27
N TYR A 191 -4.10 13.59 2.91
CA TYR A 191 -5.43 13.30 3.48
C TYR A 191 -5.34 12.80 4.92
#